data_05262d99a1332df0b43893d439978087
#
_entry.id   05262d99a1332df0b43893d439978087
#
_cell.length_a   1.000
_cell.length_b   1.000
_cell.length_c   1.000
_cell.angle_alpha   90.00
_cell.angle_beta   90.00
_cell.angle_gamma   90.00
#
_symmetry.space_group_name_H-M   'P 1'
#
loop_
_entity.id
_entity.type
_entity.pdbx_description
1 polymer ?
#
loop_
_entity_poly.entity_id
_entity_poly.type
_entity_poly.pdbx_seq_one_letter_code
_entity_poly.pdbx_strand_id
1 'polypeptide(L)'
;MSARHVSFVETGRSRPSRELLLHLAEHLDVPLRDRNTLLLAAGYAPLYAERSLETDELRPVRDALAQMLAGHEPFPAVVVDRRWDLVSANAAAMQLIGSRVSPELLAAPLNTLRLSLHPDGLAPHIVNLAQYAAHLIARLDRQAAAAQDTDLRALSRELRGYPGVPSGVIDHADIVSRLFVPLVLRATDGGAPMTFFSTIATFGTALDLTVAELAVEQFFPADAATAAALRTA
;
A
#
# COMPACT_ATOMS: atom_id res chain seq x y z
N MET A 1 20.35 23.77 17.29
CA MET A 1 19.86 23.11 18.54
C MET A 1 21.05 22.48 19.25
N SER A 2 21.14 22.52 20.63
CA SER A 2 22.24 21.89 21.36
C SER A 2 21.87 20.47 21.79
N ALA A 3 22.84 19.53 21.78
CA ALA A 3 22.65 18.15 22.24
C ALA A 3 22.13 18.09 23.70
N ARG A 4 22.52 19.03 24.55
CA ARG A 4 22.03 19.15 25.92
C ARG A 4 20.54 19.43 25.99
N HIS A 5 19.97 20.24 25.09
CA HIS A 5 18.55 20.54 25.07
C HIS A 5 17.74 19.31 24.61
N VAL A 6 18.22 18.58 23.60
CA VAL A 6 17.61 17.30 23.17
C VAL A 6 17.57 16.33 24.33
N SER A 7 18.68 16.13 25.04
CA SER A 7 18.74 15.23 26.21
C SER A 7 17.77 15.63 27.32
N PHE A 8 17.53 16.92 27.52
CA PHE A 8 16.54 17.37 28.51
C PHE A 8 15.11 17.09 28.08
N VAL A 9 14.81 17.16 26.79
CA VAL A 9 13.50 16.77 26.24
C VAL A 9 13.30 15.26 26.37
N GLU A 10 14.29 14.45 25.96
CA GLU A 10 14.25 12.98 26.06
C GLU A 10 14.09 12.48 27.50
N THR A 11 14.68 13.16 28.46
CA THR A 11 14.60 12.81 29.90
C THR A 11 13.42 13.46 30.62
N GLY A 12 12.53 14.17 29.90
CA GLY A 12 11.35 14.85 30.47
C GLY A 12 11.68 16.07 31.35
N ARG A 13 12.93 16.55 31.34
CA ARG A 13 13.38 17.73 32.11
C ARG A 13 12.99 19.05 31.44
N SER A 14 12.66 19.05 30.18
CA SER A 14 12.21 20.21 29.42
C SER A 14 11.05 19.81 28.52
N ARG A 15 10.04 20.67 28.45
CA ARG A 15 8.93 20.48 27.49
C ARG A 15 9.39 21.00 26.13
N PRO A 16 9.29 20.20 25.05
CA PRO A 16 9.65 20.64 23.72
C PRO A 16 8.66 21.71 23.23
N SER A 17 9.14 22.70 22.46
CA SER A 17 8.25 23.60 21.73
C SER A 17 7.64 22.89 20.52
N ARG A 18 6.51 23.41 20.01
CA ARG A 18 5.87 22.91 18.79
C ARG A 18 6.81 22.88 17.58
N GLU A 19 7.57 23.98 17.41
CA GLU A 19 8.54 24.14 16.33
C GLU A 19 9.66 23.11 16.42
N LEU A 20 10.13 22.82 17.64
CA LEU A 20 11.18 21.83 17.88
C LEU A 20 10.68 20.43 17.50
N LEU A 21 9.45 20.05 17.90
CA LEU A 21 8.87 18.77 17.56
C LEU A 21 8.73 18.58 16.05
N LEU A 22 8.20 19.61 15.37
CA LEU A 22 8.02 19.56 13.91
C LEU A 22 9.37 19.49 13.18
N HIS A 23 10.36 20.26 13.63
CA HIS A 23 11.71 20.24 13.07
C HIS A 23 12.39 18.86 13.23
N LEU A 24 12.29 18.25 14.41
CA LEU A 24 12.82 16.90 14.64
C LEU A 24 12.09 15.86 13.80
N ALA A 25 10.75 15.94 13.77
CA ALA A 25 9.92 15.01 13.01
C ALA A 25 10.18 15.11 11.49
N GLU A 26 10.48 16.29 10.97
CA GLU A 26 10.86 16.50 9.57
C GLU A 26 12.22 15.85 9.26
N HIS A 27 13.23 16.09 10.10
CA HIS A 27 14.59 15.55 9.90
C HIS A 27 14.69 14.03 10.11
N LEU A 28 13.74 13.43 10.83
CA LEU A 28 13.65 12.01 11.08
C LEU A 28 12.65 11.32 10.15
N ASP A 29 12.14 12.00 9.12
CA ASP A 29 11.12 11.51 8.19
C ASP A 29 9.92 10.86 8.87
N VAL A 30 9.50 11.41 10.04
CA VAL A 30 8.33 10.90 10.78
C VAL A 30 7.08 11.13 9.95
N PRO A 31 6.22 10.09 9.74
CA PRO A 31 4.97 10.21 9.01
C PRO A 31 4.03 11.28 9.61
N LEU A 32 3.22 11.95 8.77
CA LEU A 32 2.37 13.06 9.21
C LEU A 32 1.42 12.69 10.35
N ARG A 33 0.86 11.49 10.36
CA ARG A 33 0.00 10.97 11.42
C ARG A 33 0.74 10.88 12.75
N ASP A 34 1.96 10.39 12.72
CA ASP A 34 2.79 10.28 13.91
C ASP A 34 3.26 11.65 14.41
N ARG A 35 3.47 12.63 13.48
CA ARG A 35 3.71 14.03 13.87
C ARG A 35 2.53 14.62 14.65
N ASN A 36 1.29 14.34 14.23
CA ASN A 36 0.10 14.72 14.98
C ASN A 36 0.06 14.05 16.36
N THR A 37 0.42 12.76 16.44
CA THR A 37 0.49 12.03 17.71
C THR A 37 1.54 12.63 18.65
N LEU A 38 2.73 12.98 18.13
CA LEU A 38 3.77 13.69 18.91
C LEU A 38 3.29 15.04 19.42
N LEU A 39 2.60 15.82 18.59
CA LEU A 39 2.02 17.12 18.98
C LEU A 39 1.01 16.94 20.10
N LEU A 40 0.08 15.99 19.96
CA LEU A 40 -0.92 15.67 20.99
C LEU A 40 -0.27 15.25 22.30
N ALA A 41 0.71 14.34 22.26
CA ALA A 41 1.45 13.88 23.45
C ALA A 41 2.16 15.02 24.18
N ALA A 42 2.62 16.04 23.44
CA ALA A 42 3.22 17.24 24.00
C ALA A 42 2.19 18.31 24.41
N GLY A 43 0.88 18.07 24.23
CA GLY A 43 -0.22 18.96 24.59
C GLY A 43 -0.46 20.09 23.58
N TYR A 44 -0.08 19.88 22.31
CA TYR A 44 -0.39 20.79 21.19
C TYR A 44 -1.52 20.22 20.34
N ALA A 45 -2.26 21.12 19.63
CA ALA A 45 -3.24 20.70 18.65
C ALA A 45 -2.56 20.02 17.43
N PRO A 46 -3.22 19.05 16.79
CA PRO A 46 -2.79 18.47 15.53
C PRO A 46 -2.57 19.54 14.46
N LEU A 47 -1.61 19.34 13.59
CA LEU A 47 -1.30 20.27 12.49
C LEU A 47 -1.91 19.79 11.16
N TYR A 48 -1.84 18.49 10.90
CA TYR A 48 -2.22 17.91 9.62
C TYR A 48 -3.66 17.41 9.68
N ALA A 49 -4.49 17.93 8.77
CA ALA A 49 -5.88 17.51 8.66
C ALA A 49 -5.99 16.13 8.01
N GLU A 50 -7.06 15.42 8.31
CA GLU A 50 -7.49 14.20 7.62
C GLU A 50 -8.85 14.50 6.97
N ARG A 51 -8.85 14.76 5.67
CA ARG A 51 -10.04 15.10 4.90
C ARG A 51 -10.54 13.88 4.13
N SER A 52 -11.87 13.79 3.95
CA SER A 52 -12.40 12.83 2.99
C SER A 52 -11.98 13.20 1.57
N LEU A 53 -11.60 12.20 0.77
CA LEU A 53 -11.31 12.41 -0.66
C LEU A 53 -12.49 13.03 -1.42
N GLU A 54 -13.72 12.87 -0.94
CA GLU A 54 -14.93 13.39 -1.58
C GLU A 54 -15.12 14.90 -1.42
N THR A 55 -14.30 15.55 -0.58
CA THR A 55 -14.40 17.00 -0.37
C THR A 55 -13.91 17.79 -1.60
N ASP A 56 -14.43 19.02 -1.75
CA ASP A 56 -14.05 19.89 -2.87
C ASP A 56 -12.57 20.30 -2.82
N GLU A 57 -11.99 20.43 -1.62
CA GLU A 57 -10.59 20.75 -1.40
C GLU A 57 -9.65 19.68 -1.97
N LEU A 58 -10.08 18.41 -1.95
CA LEU A 58 -9.30 17.30 -2.48
C LEU A 58 -9.63 16.93 -3.95
N ARG A 59 -10.49 17.71 -4.63
CA ARG A 59 -10.76 17.54 -6.07
C ARG A 59 -9.49 17.50 -6.92
N PRO A 60 -8.51 18.41 -6.77
CA PRO A 60 -7.27 18.35 -7.56
C PRO A 60 -6.50 17.03 -7.37
N VAL A 61 -6.56 16.43 -6.18
CA VAL A 61 -5.94 15.13 -5.90
C VAL A 61 -6.68 14.02 -6.63
N ARG A 62 -8.03 14.01 -6.57
CA ARG A 62 -8.84 13.04 -7.34
C ARG A 62 -8.56 13.12 -8.85
N ASP A 63 -8.50 14.35 -9.39
CA ASP A 63 -8.23 14.58 -10.81
C ASP A 63 -6.82 14.07 -11.19
N ALA A 64 -5.83 14.31 -10.35
CA ALA A 64 -4.47 13.79 -10.56
C ALA A 64 -4.43 12.26 -10.52
N LEU A 65 -5.09 11.62 -9.54
CA LEU A 65 -5.21 10.16 -9.46
C LEU A 65 -5.89 9.58 -10.70
N ALA A 66 -7.00 10.19 -11.16
CA ALA A 66 -7.69 9.77 -12.38
C ALA A 66 -6.79 9.88 -13.61
N GLN A 67 -5.99 10.94 -13.73
CA GLN A 67 -5.01 11.09 -14.83
C GLN A 67 -3.90 10.03 -14.75
N MET A 68 -3.37 9.72 -13.55
CA MET A 68 -2.36 8.67 -13.37
C MET A 68 -2.91 7.30 -13.78
N LEU A 69 -4.12 6.96 -13.36
CA LEU A 69 -4.79 5.71 -13.69
C LEU A 69 -5.06 5.59 -15.20
N ALA A 70 -5.62 6.64 -15.82
CA ALA A 70 -5.90 6.67 -17.25
C ALA A 70 -4.62 6.61 -18.10
N GLY A 71 -3.56 7.31 -17.67
CA GLY A 71 -2.25 7.31 -18.35
C GLY A 71 -1.51 5.98 -18.29
N HIS A 72 -1.94 5.07 -17.43
CA HIS A 72 -1.35 3.72 -17.29
C HIS A 72 -2.06 2.66 -18.15
N GLU A 73 -3.21 2.97 -18.73
CA GLU A 73 -3.88 2.03 -19.64
C GLU A 73 -2.96 1.62 -20.82
N PRO A 74 -2.98 0.39 -21.27
CA PRO A 74 -3.89 -0.71 -20.93
C PRO A 74 -3.36 -1.61 -19.80
N PHE A 75 -2.45 -1.14 -18.96
CA PHE A 75 -1.88 -1.93 -17.88
C PHE A 75 -2.63 -1.67 -16.57
N PRO A 76 -2.78 -2.70 -15.70
CA PRO A 76 -3.53 -2.54 -14.45
C PRO A 76 -2.88 -1.53 -13.50
N ALA A 77 -3.69 -0.66 -12.90
CA ALA A 77 -3.29 0.23 -11.83
C ALA A 77 -4.41 0.41 -10.81
N VAL A 78 -4.03 0.51 -9.54
CA VAL A 78 -4.94 0.71 -8.42
C VAL A 78 -4.43 1.81 -7.49
N VAL A 79 -5.36 2.52 -6.86
CA VAL A 79 -5.07 3.42 -5.75
C VAL A 79 -5.56 2.75 -4.48
N VAL A 80 -4.73 2.66 -3.48
CA VAL A 80 -5.06 2.11 -2.17
C VAL A 80 -4.77 3.12 -1.06
N ASP A 81 -5.50 3.01 0.02
CA ASP A 81 -5.24 3.75 1.24
C ASP A 81 -4.22 3.03 2.15
N ARG A 82 -3.96 3.59 3.34
CA ARG A 82 -3.04 3.00 4.33
C ARG A 82 -3.46 1.62 4.83
N ARG A 83 -4.75 1.25 4.72
CA ARG A 83 -5.31 -0.05 5.12
C ARG A 83 -5.35 -1.06 3.99
N TRP A 84 -4.84 -0.67 2.81
CA TRP A 84 -4.93 -1.44 1.57
C TRP A 84 -6.35 -1.56 1.02
N ASP A 85 -7.25 -0.70 1.48
CA ASP A 85 -8.58 -0.63 0.90
C ASP A 85 -8.52 0.10 -0.45
N LEU A 86 -9.22 -0.44 -1.44
CA LEU A 86 -9.26 0.10 -2.79
C LEU A 86 -10.00 1.43 -2.81
N VAL A 87 -9.30 2.48 -3.20
CA VAL A 87 -9.87 3.82 -3.39
C VAL A 87 -10.34 4.00 -4.83
N SER A 88 -9.52 3.57 -5.80
CA SER A 88 -9.84 3.66 -7.23
C SER A 88 -9.00 2.68 -8.02
N ALA A 89 -9.45 2.35 -9.24
CA ALA A 89 -8.72 1.48 -10.17
C ALA A 89 -8.99 1.91 -11.61
N ASN A 90 -8.07 1.60 -12.52
CA ASN A 90 -8.34 1.77 -13.94
C ASN A 90 -9.14 0.59 -14.54
N ALA A 91 -9.58 0.73 -15.78
CA ALA A 91 -10.40 -0.28 -16.44
C ALA A 91 -9.67 -1.62 -16.58
N ALA A 92 -8.38 -1.59 -16.91
CA ALA A 92 -7.55 -2.79 -17.03
C ALA A 92 -7.47 -3.57 -15.72
N ALA A 93 -7.31 -2.90 -14.56
CA ALA A 93 -7.32 -3.55 -13.25
C ALA A 93 -8.68 -4.18 -12.93
N MET A 94 -9.77 -3.46 -13.18
CA MET A 94 -11.13 -3.96 -12.93
C MET A 94 -11.48 -5.15 -13.82
N GLN A 95 -11.07 -5.15 -15.08
CA GLN A 95 -11.24 -6.28 -15.98
C GLN A 95 -10.42 -7.50 -15.54
N LEU A 96 -9.16 -7.29 -15.13
CA LEU A 96 -8.28 -8.36 -14.64
C LEU A 96 -8.88 -9.05 -13.40
N ILE A 97 -9.44 -8.28 -12.48
CA ILE A 97 -10.04 -8.73 -11.23
C ILE A 97 -11.41 -9.36 -11.48
N GLY A 98 -12.31 -8.66 -12.19
CA GLY A 98 -13.73 -9.03 -12.31
C GLY A 98 -13.98 -10.38 -12.95
N SER A 99 -13.05 -10.88 -13.79
CA SER A 99 -13.15 -12.20 -14.42
C SER A 99 -12.67 -13.37 -13.54
N ARG A 100 -12.10 -13.08 -12.35
CA ARG A 100 -11.37 -14.06 -11.52
C ARG A 100 -11.83 -14.16 -10.08
N VAL A 101 -12.62 -13.20 -9.62
CA VAL A 101 -12.91 -13.03 -8.19
C VAL A 101 -14.40 -13.15 -7.94
N SER A 102 -14.78 -13.75 -6.81
CA SER A 102 -16.18 -13.85 -6.43
C SER A 102 -16.79 -12.46 -6.17
N PRO A 103 -18.07 -12.23 -6.53
CA PRO A 103 -18.74 -10.93 -6.33
C PRO A 103 -18.73 -10.46 -4.88
N GLU A 104 -18.73 -11.38 -3.91
CA GLU A 104 -18.74 -11.08 -2.47
C GLU A 104 -17.46 -10.35 -2.03
N LEU A 105 -16.31 -10.66 -2.64
CA LEU A 105 -15.05 -10.00 -2.37
C LEU A 105 -14.91 -8.63 -3.05
N LEU A 106 -15.79 -8.33 -3.99
CA LEU A 106 -15.86 -7.02 -4.65
C LEU A 106 -16.72 -6.00 -3.87
N ALA A 107 -17.40 -6.45 -2.81
CA ALA A 107 -18.16 -5.56 -1.95
C ALA A 107 -17.27 -4.60 -1.16
N ALA A 108 -17.70 -3.35 -1.02
CA ALA A 108 -16.97 -2.34 -0.26
C ALA A 108 -17.06 -2.57 1.27
N PRO A 109 -15.99 -2.29 2.04
CA PRO A 109 -14.66 -1.86 1.57
C PRO A 109 -13.86 -3.02 0.96
N LEU A 110 -13.42 -2.84 -0.29
CA LEU A 110 -12.62 -3.85 -0.99
C LEU A 110 -11.17 -3.72 -0.56
N ASN A 111 -10.65 -4.72 0.15
CA ASN A 111 -9.25 -4.76 0.56
C ASN A 111 -8.39 -5.53 -0.45
N THR A 112 -7.39 -4.88 -1.03
CA THR A 112 -6.59 -5.44 -2.13
C THR A 112 -5.72 -6.62 -1.71
N LEU A 113 -5.28 -6.69 -0.45
CA LEU A 113 -4.53 -7.84 0.07
C LEU A 113 -5.43 -9.06 0.27
N ARG A 114 -6.65 -8.86 0.81
CA ARG A 114 -7.67 -9.93 0.87
C ARG A 114 -8.00 -10.42 -0.52
N LEU A 115 -8.30 -9.51 -1.45
CA LEU A 115 -8.60 -9.83 -2.83
C LEU A 115 -7.50 -10.69 -3.47
N SER A 116 -6.24 -10.35 -3.21
CA SER A 116 -5.08 -11.04 -3.78
C SER A 116 -4.87 -12.44 -3.21
N LEU A 117 -5.10 -12.63 -1.90
CA LEU A 117 -4.68 -13.85 -1.20
C LEU A 117 -5.84 -14.77 -0.79
N HIS A 118 -7.11 -14.33 -0.94
CA HIS A 118 -8.28 -15.12 -0.58
C HIS A 118 -8.47 -16.31 -1.53
N PRO A 119 -8.92 -17.49 -1.05
CA PRO A 119 -9.19 -18.65 -1.90
C PRO A 119 -10.27 -18.41 -2.98
N ASP A 120 -11.24 -17.53 -2.72
CA ASP A 120 -12.26 -17.09 -3.68
C ASP A 120 -11.87 -15.79 -4.41
N GLY A 121 -10.65 -15.31 -4.19
CA GLY A 121 -10.05 -14.16 -4.85
C GLY A 121 -9.06 -14.54 -5.95
N LEU A 122 -7.97 -13.78 -6.04
CA LEU A 122 -6.93 -14.03 -7.04
C LEU A 122 -6.02 -15.21 -6.70
N ALA A 123 -5.95 -15.67 -5.45
CA ALA A 123 -5.01 -16.73 -5.03
C ALA A 123 -4.99 -17.98 -5.92
N PRO A 124 -6.15 -18.57 -6.36
CA PRO A 124 -6.15 -19.74 -7.25
C PRO A 124 -5.53 -19.46 -8.62
N HIS A 125 -5.50 -18.19 -9.03
CA HIS A 125 -4.98 -17.75 -10.32
C HIS A 125 -3.51 -17.34 -10.26
N ILE A 126 -2.93 -17.20 -9.07
CA ILE A 126 -1.51 -16.82 -8.89
C ILE A 126 -0.65 -18.08 -8.96
N VAL A 127 0.23 -18.17 -9.97
CA VAL A 127 1.11 -19.32 -10.20
C VAL A 127 2.17 -19.45 -9.09
N ASN A 128 2.72 -18.32 -8.65
CA ASN A 128 3.76 -18.24 -7.63
C ASN A 128 3.20 -17.75 -6.28
N LEU A 129 1.99 -18.22 -5.89
CA LEU A 129 1.24 -17.73 -4.73
C LEU A 129 2.08 -17.65 -3.46
N ALA A 130 2.78 -18.71 -3.09
CA ALA A 130 3.57 -18.73 -1.85
C ALA A 130 4.61 -17.62 -1.79
N GLN A 131 5.32 -17.38 -2.90
CA GLN A 131 6.34 -16.34 -3.01
C GLN A 131 5.74 -14.94 -3.00
N TYR A 132 4.65 -14.73 -3.77
CA TYR A 132 3.97 -13.45 -3.85
C TYR A 132 3.30 -13.08 -2.53
N ALA A 133 2.61 -14.02 -1.89
CA ALA A 133 2.00 -13.85 -0.57
C ALA A 133 3.03 -13.47 0.49
N ALA A 134 4.16 -14.15 0.50
CA ALA A 134 5.27 -13.85 1.40
C ALA A 134 5.75 -12.41 1.26
N HIS A 135 5.89 -11.93 0.04
CA HIS A 135 6.31 -10.56 -0.26
C HIS A 135 5.27 -9.53 0.27
N LEU A 136 3.98 -9.75 -0.02
CA LEU A 136 2.89 -8.88 0.43
C LEU A 136 2.80 -8.82 1.96
N ILE A 137 2.87 -9.98 2.63
CA ILE A 137 2.79 -10.07 4.08
C ILE A 137 4.01 -9.42 4.74
N ALA A 138 5.22 -9.64 4.22
CA ALA A 138 6.42 -8.99 4.74
C ALA A 138 6.34 -7.45 4.61
N ARG A 139 5.73 -6.94 3.55
CA ARG A 139 5.47 -5.51 3.38
C ARG A 139 4.45 -5.00 4.40
N LEU A 140 3.32 -5.72 4.57
CA LEU A 140 2.29 -5.40 5.55
C LEU A 140 2.84 -5.40 6.98
N ASP A 141 3.64 -6.41 7.34
CA ASP A 141 4.25 -6.52 8.68
C ASP A 141 5.20 -5.36 8.97
N ARG A 142 6.02 -4.94 8.00
CA ARG A 142 6.89 -3.76 8.15
C ARG A 142 6.07 -2.49 8.37
N GLN A 143 4.99 -2.30 7.59
CA GLN A 143 4.09 -1.16 7.74
C GLN A 143 3.40 -1.18 9.11
N ALA A 144 2.86 -2.32 9.53
CA ALA A 144 2.19 -2.50 10.82
C ALA A 144 3.14 -2.28 12.01
N ALA A 145 4.40 -2.68 11.87
CA ALA A 145 5.42 -2.46 12.90
C ALA A 145 5.81 -0.98 12.98
N ALA A 146 6.05 -0.32 11.85
CA ALA A 146 6.42 1.09 11.79
C ALA A 146 5.32 1.99 12.35
N ALA A 147 4.06 1.74 11.97
CA ALA A 147 2.90 2.52 12.42
C ALA A 147 2.34 2.07 13.78
N GLN A 148 2.85 0.98 14.37
CA GLN A 148 2.29 0.31 15.56
C GLN A 148 0.78 0.02 15.42
N ASP A 149 0.31 -0.22 14.19
CA ASP A 149 -1.09 -0.38 13.84
C ASP A 149 -1.59 -1.80 14.16
N THR A 150 -2.58 -1.90 15.08
CA THR A 150 -3.16 -3.17 15.51
C THR A 150 -4.06 -3.80 14.45
N ASP A 151 -4.71 -2.98 13.61
CA ASP A 151 -5.62 -3.45 12.56
C ASP A 151 -4.80 -4.10 11.42
N LEU A 152 -3.68 -3.48 11.03
CA LEU A 152 -2.76 -4.07 10.05
C LEU A 152 -2.13 -5.37 10.56
N ARG A 153 -1.82 -5.47 11.87
CA ARG A 153 -1.37 -6.73 12.49
C ARG A 153 -2.46 -7.80 12.49
N ALA A 154 -3.72 -7.39 12.69
CA ALA A 154 -4.85 -8.32 12.61
C ALA A 154 -5.06 -8.81 11.18
N LEU A 155 -4.97 -7.92 10.18
CA LEU A 155 -5.02 -8.27 8.76
C LEU A 155 -3.89 -9.25 8.39
N SER A 156 -2.65 -9.00 8.83
CA SER A 156 -1.53 -9.92 8.56
C SER A 156 -1.78 -11.33 9.13
N ARG A 157 -2.34 -11.44 10.34
CA ARG A 157 -2.70 -12.73 10.94
C ARG A 157 -3.82 -13.44 10.17
N GLU A 158 -4.83 -12.71 9.73
CA GLU A 158 -5.91 -13.23 8.90
C GLU A 158 -5.37 -13.81 7.60
N LEU A 159 -4.57 -13.02 6.85
CA LEU A 159 -4.00 -13.43 5.55
C LEU A 159 -3.11 -14.68 5.66
N ARG A 160 -2.36 -14.83 6.75
CA ARG A 160 -1.55 -16.03 7.02
C ARG A 160 -2.40 -17.29 7.27
N GLY A 161 -3.67 -17.12 7.59
CA GLY A 161 -4.63 -18.23 7.72
C GLY A 161 -5.20 -18.74 6.40
N TYR A 162 -4.96 -18.04 5.27
CA TYR A 162 -5.52 -18.46 3.99
C TYR A 162 -4.76 -19.65 3.38
N PRO A 163 -5.46 -20.56 2.69
CA PRO A 163 -4.84 -21.72 2.04
C PRO A 163 -3.75 -21.30 1.03
N GLY A 164 -2.60 -21.97 1.08
CA GLY A 164 -1.48 -21.71 0.16
C GLY A 164 -0.61 -20.50 0.53
N VAL A 165 -1.01 -19.73 1.56
CA VAL A 165 -0.20 -18.65 2.11
C VAL A 165 0.77 -19.22 3.15
N PRO A 166 2.07 -18.93 3.08
CA PRO A 166 3.04 -19.43 4.05
C PRO A 166 2.77 -18.88 5.46
N SER A 167 2.67 -19.76 6.46
CA SER A 167 2.43 -19.39 7.85
C SER A 167 3.70 -18.97 8.62
N GLY A 168 4.89 -19.29 8.09
CA GLY A 168 6.20 -19.02 8.70
C GLY A 168 6.86 -17.75 8.22
N VAL A 169 7.93 -17.34 8.93
CA VAL A 169 8.87 -16.32 8.43
C VAL A 169 9.62 -16.94 7.24
N ILE A 170 9.42 -16.37 6.06
CA ILE A 170 10.17 -16.81 4.89
C ILE A 170 11.58 -16.27 5.01
N ASP A 171 12.57 -17.13 4.75
CA ASP A 171 13.95 -16.71 4.78
C ASP A 171 14.17 -15.61 3.74
N HIS A 172 14.53 -14.43 4.25
CA HIS A 172 14.80 -13.27 3.41
C HIS A 172 15.95 -13.50 2.41
N ALA A 173 16.82 -14.51 2.66
CA ALA A 173 17.90 -14.85 1.75
C ALA A 173 17.39 -15.31 0.37
N ASP A 174 16.26 -16.00 0.30
CA ASP A 174 15.63 -16.40 -0.97
C ASP A 174 14.96 -15.22 -1.70
N ILE A 175 14.55 -14.18 -0.97
CA ILE A 175 13.93 -12.98 -1.54
C ILE A 175 14.98 -11.98 -2.02
N VAL A 176 16.08 -11.84 -1.28
CA VAL A 176 17.18 -10.90 -1.58
C VAL A 176 17.93 -11.26 -2.86
N SER A 177 17.90 -12.54 -3.28
CA SER A 177 18.50 -12.97 -4.56
C SER A 177 17.74 -12.48 -5.80
N ARG A 178 16.54 -11.91 -5.64
CA ARG A 178 15.71 -11.39 -6.73
C ARG A 178 15.53 -9.89 -6.57
N LEU A 179 15.71 -9.16 -7.66
CA LEU A 179 15.54 -7.70 -7.69
C LEU A 179 14.10 -7.28 -7.38
N PHE A 180 13.11 -8.13 -7.67
CA PHE A 180 11.69 -7.95 -7.36
C PHE A 180 10.95 -9.30 -7.36
N VAL A 181 9.77 -9.34 -6.73
CA VAL A 181 8.88 -10.51 -6.74
C VAL A 181 7.77 -10.25 -7.75
N PRO A 182 7.73 -10.98 -8.89
CA PRO A 182 6.69 -10.79 -9.87
C PRO A 182 5.35 -11.35 -9.40
N LEU A 183 4.26 -10.76 -9.88
CA LEU A 183 2.94 -11.37 -9.87
C LEU A 183 2.79 -12.20 -11.16
N VAL A 184 2.64 -13.50 -11.04
CA VAL A 184 2.45 -14.40 -12.19
C VAL A 184 1.03 -14.95 -12.16
N LEU A 185 0.18 -14.51 -13.11
CA LEU A 185 -1.23 -14.88 -13.20
C LEU A 185 -1.46 -15.90 -14.32
N ARG A 186 -2.28 -16.90 -14.05
CA ARG A 186 -2.78 -17.82 -15.10
C ARG A 186 -3.62 -17.04 -16.10
N ALA A 187 -3.46 -17.35 -17.37
CA ALA A 187 -4.37 -16.85 -18.41
C ALA A 187 -5.75 -17.51 -18.24
N THR A 188 -6.81 -16.77 -18.52
CA THR A 188 -8.21 -17.26 -18.42
C THR A 188 -8.60 -18.15 -19.61
N ASP A 189 -7.91 -18.00 -20.73
CA ASP A 189 -8.12 -18.73 -21.98
C ASP A 189 -7.24 -19.99 -22.11
N GLY A 190 -6.50 -20.36 -21.07
CA GLY A 190 -5.54 -21.47 -21.09
C GLY A 190 -4.22 -21.15 -21.81
N GLY A 191 -3.98 -19.89 -22.15
CA GLY A 191 -2.75 -19.40 -22.75
C GLY A 191 -1.56 -19.37 -21.78
N ALA A 192 -0.47 -18.71 -22.19
CA ALA A 192 0.70 -18.50 -21.35
C ALA A 192 0.37 -17.62 -20.14
N PRO A 193 0.95 -17.87 -18.97
CA PRO A 193 0.78 -17.02 -17.82
C PRO A 193 1.23 -15.57 -18.09
N MET A 194 0.50 -14.61 -17.52
CA MET A 194 0.88 -13.21 -17.55
C MET A 194 1.80 -12.89 -16.37
N THR A 195 2.91 -12.23 -16.63
CA THR A 195 3.89 -11.87 -15.60
C THR A 195 4.00 -10.36 -15.47
N PHE A 196 3.85 -9.88 -14.22
CA PHE A 196 3.90 -8.46 -13.89
C PHE A 196 4.97 -8.16 -12.86
N PHE A 197 5.58 -6.99 -12.95
CA PHE A 197 6.18 -6.33 -11.81
C PHE A 197 5.36 -5.10 -11.44
N SER A 198 5.40 -4.67 -10.20
CA SER A 198 4.70 -3.45 -9.77
C SER A 198 5.67 -2.38 -9.28
N THR A 199 5.23 -1.13 -9.43
CA THR A 199 5.84 0.04 -8.81
C THR A 199 4.80 0.73 -7.93
N ILE A 200 5.27 1.48 -6.94
CA ILE A 200 4.41 2.22 -6.04
C ILE A 200 4.81 3.67 -6.04
N ALA A 201 3.85 4.54 -6.33
CA ALA A 201 4.00 5.97 -6.26
C ALA A 201 3.19 6.53 -5.08
N THR A 202 3.76 7.49 -4.36
CA THR A 202 3.12 8.20 -3.25
C THR A 202 3.29 9.71 -3.40
N PHE A 203 2.47 10.50 -2.73
CA PHE A 203 2.56 11.96 -2.74
C PHE A 203 3.61 12.44 -1.72
N GLY A 204 4.83 12.70 -2.19
CA GLY A 204 5.98 13.05 -1.32
C GLY A 204 5.89 14.40 -0.61
N THR A 205 4.99 15.31 -1.03
CA THR A 205 4.83 16.66 -0.46
C THR A 205 3.43 16.91 0.09
N ALA A 206 2.68 15.84 0.39
CA ALA A 206 1.33 15.97 0.94
C ALA A 206 1.34 16.66 2.30
N LEU A 207 0.37 17.56 2.53
CA LEU A 207 0.13 18.25 3.80
C LEU A 207 -1.20 17.81 4.45
N ASP A 208 -1.88 16.85 3.85
CA ASP A 208 -3.10 16.23 4.34
C ASP A 208 -2.83 14.74 4.60
N LEU A 209 -3.36 14.18 5.69
CA LEU A 209 -3.11 12.80 6.10
C LEU A 209 -3.63 11.81 5.05
N THR A 210 -4.85 12.04 4.55
CA THR A 210 -5.45 11.16 3.55
C THR A 210 -4.57 11.08 2.32
N VAL A 211 -4.11 12.23 1.80
CA VAL A 211 -3.25 12.28 0.60
C VAL A 211 -1.88 11.64 0.84
N ALA A 212 -1.28 11.87 2.02
CA ALA A 212 0.03 11.30 2.39
C ALA A 212 -0.01 9.76 2.51
N GLU A 213 -1.17 9.21 2.79
CA GLU A 213 -1.37 7.77 3.02
C GLU A 213 -1.91 7.04 1.77
N LEU A 214 -2.11 7.74 0.65
CA LEU A 214 -2.45 7.12 -0.63
C LEU A 214 -1.21 6.54 -1.32
N ALA A 215 -1.40 5.37 -1.91
CA ALA A 215 -0.42 4.74 -2.78
C ALA A 215 -1.06 4.35 -4.11
N VAL A 216 -0.38 4.67 -5.21
CA VAL A 216 -0.75 4.22 -6.56
C VAL A 216 0.14 3.04 -6.91
N GLU A 217 -0.40 1.83 -6.97
CA GLU A 217 0.31 0.65 -7.41
C GLU A 217 0.04 0.43 -8.90
N GLN A 218 1.10 0.44 -9.69
CA GLN A 218 1.08 0.30 -11.14
C GLN A 218 1.75 -1.01 -11.52
N PHE A 219 1.02 -1.86 -12.26
CA PHE A 219 1.52 -3.15 -12.73
C PHE A 219 2.00 -3.03 -14.17
N PHE A 220 3.23 -3.43 -14.41
CA PHE A 220 3.85 -3.42 -15.73
C PHE A 220 4.06 -4.85 -16.21
N PRO A 221 3.84 -5.13 -17.52
CA PRO A 221 4.16 -6.43 -18.09
C PRO A 221 5.68 -6.68 -18.00
N ALA A 222 6.08 -7.84 -17.49
CA ALA A 222 7.48 -8.21 -17.37
C ALA A 222 8.06 -8.75 -18.69
N ASP A 223 7.20 -9.06 -19.67
CA ASP A 223 7.58 -9.59 -20.99
C ASP A 223 6.64 -9.11 -22.10
N ALA A 224 7.09 -9.30 -23.35
CA ALA A 224 6.36 -8.86 -24.53
C ALA A 224 5.04 -9.61 -24.75
N ALA A 225 4.94 -10.88 -24.31
CA ALA A 225 3.74 -11.70 -24.45
C ALA A 225 2.64 -11.17 -23.54
N THR A 226 2.97 -10.88 -22.28
CA THR A 226 2.06 -10.23 -21.31
C THR A 226 1.59 -8.87 -21.82
N ALA A 227 2.53 -8.06 -22.37
CA ALA A 227 2.18 -6.75 -22.93
C ALA A 227 1.23 -6.85 -24.14
N ALA A 228 1.41 -7.84 -24.99
CA ALA A 228 0.53 -8.09 -26.13
C ALA A 228 -0.87 -8.54 -25.68
N ALA A 229 -0.96 -9.46 -24.73
CA ALA A 229 -2.24 -9.95 -24.21
C ALA A 229 -3.11 -8.83 -23.63
N LEU A 230 -2.52 -7.85 -22.92
CA LEU A 230 -3.26 -6.74 -22.34
C LEU A 230 -3.71 -5.67 -23.36
N ARG A 231 -3.04 -5.56 -24.51
CA ARG A 231 -3.45 -4.62 -25.57
C ARG A 231 -4.57 -5.14 -26.46
N THR A 232 -4.83 -6.44 -26.42
CA THR A 232 -5.87 -7.10 -27.23
C THR A 232 -7.12 -7.45 -26.41
N ALA A 233 -7.09 -7.29 -25.10
CA ALA A 233 -8.19 -7.51 -24.17
C ALA A 233 -9.04 -6.25 -24.02
#